data_928856db75b773038669fa08568139f9
#
_entry.id   928856db75b773038669fa08568139f9
#
_cell.length_a   1.000
_cell.length_b   1.000
_cell.length_c   1.000
_cell.angle_alpha   90.00
_cell.angle_beta   90.00
_cell.angle_gamma   90.00
#
_symmetry.space_group_name_H-M   'P 1'
#
loop_
_entity.id
_entity.type
_entity.pdbx_description
1 polymer ?
#
loop_
_entity_poly.entity_id
_entity_poly.type
_entity_poly.pdbx_seq_one_letter_code
_entity_poly.pdbx_strand_id
1 'polypeptide(L)'
;MKLVTYEAGEGPRVGMLEDDGVVDVGFDGDMVAFSEAGAPVASTTVVEGARLLAPLRPRSLRDFLTFEGHLNNALSRLGRPIPEEWFDVPAYYKGMPDAVIGTDAVIPWPRYTDQLDHELELAAVIGREGTDITRERALEHVFGWTIWNDVSARDVQVRELPIGMGPAKAKDWDGSNVLGPCIVTADELDGTKVRMAVRVNDETWGEDTSAHMHHTFADLIAYASQAQRLYPGEVLGSGTAAGGSGIELDRRLEEGDVVELEVEGIGVLRNTIGTKGDG
;
A
#
# COMPACT_ATOMS: atom_id res chain seq x y z
N MET A 1 -2.94 1.21 18.05
CA MET A 1 -1.89 0.14 18.13
C MET A 1 -1.13 0.08 16.82
N LYS A 2 0.18 -0.25 16.86
CA LYS A 2 0.97 -0.57 15.67
C LYS A 2 1.08 -2.09 15.54
N LEU A 3 0.33 -2.68 14.62
CA LEU A 3 0.20 -4.12 14.48
C LEU A 3 1.09 -4.66 13.36
N VAL A 4 1.77 -5.76 13.62
CA VAL A 4 2.68 -6.41 12.68
C VAL A 4 2.37 -7.90 12.54
N THR A 5 2.74 -8.48 11.42
CA THR A 5 2.92 -9.91 11.28
C THR A 5 4.43 -10.19 11.29
N TYR A 6 4.87 -11.13 12.11
CA TYR A 6 6.28 -11.49 12.22
C TYR A 6 6.48 -13.00 12.04
N GLU A 7 7.68 -13.38 11.63
CA GLU A 7 8.05 -14.78 11.45
C GLU A 7 8.36 -15.42 12.82
N ALA A 8 7.67 -16.52 13.11
CA ALA A 8 7.92 -17.34 14.28
C ALA A 8 8.23 -18.79 13.85
N GLY A 9 8.82 -19.61 14.75
CA GLY A 9 9.27 -20.95 14.40
C GLY A 9 8.18 -21.89 13.86
N GLU A 10 6.91 -21.63 14.17
CA GLU A 10 5.75 -22.44 13.74
C GLU A 10 4.91 -21.73 12.64
N GLY A 11 5.40 -20.62 12.10
CA GLY A 11 4.73 -19.83 11.06
C GLY A 11 4.48 -18.38 11.47
N PRO A 12 3.83 -17.58 10.60
CA PRO A 12 3.55 -16.18 10.88
C PRO A 12 2.63 -16.00 12.09
N ARG A 13 2.93 -14.99 12.93
CA ARG A 13 2.14 -14.61 14.09
C ARG A 13 1.84 -13.13 14.10
N VAL A 14 0.77 -12.74 14.78
CA VAL A 14 0.41 -11.34 15.01
C VAL A 14 1.17 -10.82 16.22
N GLY A 15 1.73 -9.62 16.08
CA GLY A 15 2.41 -8.89 17.13
C GLY A 15 2.04 -7.43 17.14
N MET A 16 2.49 -6.74 18.17
CA MET A 16 2.40 -5.30 18.31
C MET A 16 3.82 -4.72 18.32
N LEU A 17 4.05 -3.67 17.56
CA LEU A 17 5.33 -2.96 17.53
C LEU A 17 5.37 -1.95 18.66
N GLU A 18 6.30 -2.13 19.58
CA GLU A 18 6.60 -1.26 20.70
C GLU A 18 8.03 -0.73 20.59
N ASP A 19 8.40 0.22 21.45
CA ASP A 19 9.74 0.84 21.44
C ASP A 19 10.87 -0.19 21.61
N ASP A 20 10.63 -1.26 22.39
CA ASP A 20 11.58 -2.32 22.68
C ASP A 20 11.54 -3.51 21.69
N GLY A 21 10.73 -3.43 20.65
CA GLY A 21 10.59 -4.47 19.63
C GLY A 21 9.17 -4.97 19.41
N VAL A 22 9.04 -6.21 18.96
CA VAL A 22 7.74 -6.84 18.72
C VAL A 22 7.26 -7.54 19.99
N VAL A 23 6.01 -7.27 20.36
CA VAL A 23 5.31 -7.97 21.44
C VAL A 23 4.30 -8.94 20.82
N ASP A 24 4.39 -10.25 21.12
CA ASP A 24 3.40 -11.24 20.70
C ASP A 24 2.06 -10.94 21.38
N VAL A 25 0.97 -10.85 20.61
CA VAL A 25 -0.36 -10.55 21.16
C VAL A 25 -1.08 -11.78 21.74
N GLY A 26 -0.51 -12.97 21.59
CA GLY A 26 -1.07 -14.21 22.12
C GLY A 26 -2.30 -14.70 21.35
N PHE A 27 -2.44 -14.33 20.09
CA PHE A 27 -3.56 -14.70 19.22
C PHE A 27 -3.18 -15.85 18.28
N ASP A 28 -4.05 -16.85 18.19
CA ASP A 28 -3.90 -17.97 17.26
C ASP A 28 -4.72 -17.73 16.01
N GLY A 29 -4.08 -17.17 15.00
CA GLY A 29 -4.68 -16.76 13.72
C GLY A 29 -3.86 -15.70 13.02
N ASP A 30 -4.30 -15.34 11.81
CA ASP A 30 -3.70 -14.26 11.03
C ASP A 30 -4.23 -12.86 11.42
N MET A 31 -3.69 -11.82 10.80
CA MET A 31 -4.08 -10.43 11.06
C MET A 31 -5.55 -10.16 10.73
N VAL A 32 -6.11 -10.83 9.71
CA VAL A 32 -7.52 -10.64 9.33
C VAL A 32 -8.42 -11.21 10.42
N ALA A 33 -8.17 -12.44 10.85
CA ALA A 33 -8.90 -13.08 11.96
C ALA A 33 -8.73 -12.30 13.27
N PHE A 34 -7.53 -11.74 13.52
CA PHE A 34 -7.27 -10.90 14.69
C PHE A 34 -8.14 -9.63 14.68
N SER A 35 -8.24 -8.96 13.53
CA SER A 35 -9.09 -7.77 13.38
C SER A 35 -10.58 -8.09 13.55
N GLU A 36 -11.05 -9.22 12.98
CA GLU A 36 -12.44 -9.69 13.11
C GLU A 36 -12.79 -10.05 14.57
N ALA A 37 -11.82 -10.53 15.35
CA ALA A 37 -11.98 -10.81 16.76
C ALA A 37 -11.95 -9.57 17.67
N GLY A 38 -11.80 -8.36 17.10
CA GLY A 38 -11.72 -7.10 17.85
C GLY A 38 -10.33 -6.81 18.43
N ALA A 39 -9.29 -7.36 17.82
CA ALA A 39 -7.88 -7.14 18.16
C ALA A 39 -7.55 -7.45 19.65
N PRO A 40 -7.82 -8.64 20.17
CA PRO A 40 -7.62 -9.00 21.57
C PRO A 40 -6.12 -9.17 21.87
N VAL A 41 -5.58 -8.44 22.84
CA VAL A 41 -4.21 -8.62 23.34
C VAL A 41 -4.26 -9.54 24.58
N ALA A 42 -3.78 -10.77 24.42
CA ALA A 42 -3.77 -11.79 25.48
C ALA A 42 -2.37 -12.09 26.04
N SER A 43 -1.31 -11.58 25.39
CA SER A 43 0.08 -11.77 25.81
C SER A 43 0.84 -10.44 25.69
N THR A 44 1.92 -10.32 26.44
CA THR A 44 2.87 -9.20 26.39
C THR A 44 4.31 -9.71 26.30
N THR A 45 4.50 -10.87 25.68
CA THR A 45 5.83 -11.47 25.53
C THR A 45 6.60 -10.75 24.44
N VAL A 46 7.76 -10.19 24.80
CA VAL A 46 8.67 -9.54 23.83
C VAL A 46 9.38 -10.60 22.99
N VAL A 47 9.41 -10.37 21.69
CA VAL A 47 10.07 -11.23 20.70
C VAL A 47 11.32 -10.51 20.19
N GLU A 48 12.49 -10.96 20.67
CA GLU A 48 13.76 -10.40 20.25
C GLU A 48 14.09 -10.77 18.79
N GLY A 49 14.56 -9.78 18.01
CA GLY A 49 14.99 -10.01 16.62
C GLY A 49 13.90 -10.48 15.66
N ALA A 50 12.64 -10.14 15.96
CA ALA A 50 11.52 -10.50 15.11
C ALA A 50 11.70 -9.99 13.67
N ARG A 51 11.63 -10.89 12.69
CA ARG A 51 11.60 -10.54 11.27
C ARG A 51 10.17 -10.20 10.89
N LEU A 52 9.95 -8.96 10.43
CA LEU A 52 8.64 -8.54 9.98
C LEU A 52 8.30 -9.12 8.59
N LEU A 53 7.05 -9.45 8.40
CA LEU A 53 6.45 -9.85 7.14
C LEU A 53 5.49 -8.74 6.68
N ALA A 54 4.83 -8.92 5.52
CA ALA A 54 3.68 -8.09 5.20
C ALA A 54 2.67 -8.16 6.35
N PRO A 55 2.12 -7.02 6.82
CA PRO A 55 1.32 -7.01 8.06
C PRO A 55 0.03 -7.83 7.95
N LEU A 56 -0.46 -8.06 6.72
CA LEU A 56 -1.54 -8.98 6.44
C LEU A 56 -1.38 -9.61 5.07
N ARG A 57 -2.08 -10.74 4.85
CA ARG A 57 -2.37 -11.27 3.51
C ARG A 57 -3.73 -10.72 3.10
N PRO A 58 -3.81 -9.75 2.16
CA PRO A 58 -5.06 -9.08 1.84
C PRO A 58 -6.03 -10.02 1.13
N ARG A 59 -7.34 -9.86 1.38
CA ARG A 59 -8.39 -10.57 0.62
C ARG A 59 -8.52 -10.03 -0.81
N SER A 60 -8.29 -8.75 -0.97
CA SER A 60 -8.24 -8.06 -2.27
C SER A 60 -7.41 -6.80 -2.14
N LEU A 61 -6.85 -6.38 -3.25
CA LEU A 61 -6.20 -5.10 -3.42
C LEU A 61 -6.99 -4.28 -4.44
N ARG A 62 -7.41 -3.08 -4.05
CA ARG A 62 -7.98 -2.07 -4.97
C ARG A 62 -7.12 -0.84 -4.87
N ASP A 63 -6.42 -0.54 -5.93
CA ASP A 63 -5.63 0.66 -6.01
C ASP A 63 -6.35 1.73 -6.82
N PHE A 64 -6.54 2.88 -6.20
CA PHE A 64 -7.23 4.03 -6.79
C PHE A 64 -6.22 5.00 -7.40
N LEU A 65 -6.73 6.07 -7.98
CA LEU A 65 -5.91 7.13 -8.56
C LEU A 65 -6.49 8.47 -8.09
N THR A 66 -6.04 8.95 -6.91
CA THR A 66 -6.72 10.07 -6.24
C THR A 66 -5.94 11.37 -6.17
N PHE A 67 -4.64 11.36 -6.47
CA PHE A 67 -3.82 12.55 -6.41
C PHE A 67 -3.75 13.25 -7.76
N GLU A 68 -4.38 14.42 -7.86
CA GLU A 68 -4.34 15.25 -9.07
C GLU A 68 -2.90 15.60 -9.48
N GLY A 69 -2.06 15.92 -8.50
CA GLY A 69 -0.65 16.26 -8.73
C GLY A 69 0.12 15.13 -9.42
N HIS A 70 -0.03 13.89 -8.94
CA HIS A 70 0.58 12.71 -9.57
C HIS A 70 0.11 12.54 -11.01
N LEU A 71 -1.21 12.55 -11.23
CA LEU A 71 -1.78 12.33 -12.55
C LEU A 71 -1.38 13.43 -13.53
N ASN A 72 -1.39 14.70 -13.08
CA ASN A 72 -0.94 15.83 -13.88
C ASN A 72 0.55 15.70 -14.28
N ASN A 73 1.41 15.34 -13.33
CA ASN A 73 2.84 15.16 -13.59
C ASN A 73 3.09 14.04 -14.61
N ALA A 74 2.42 12.90 -14.44
CA ALA A 74 2.57 11.75 -15.33
C ALA A 74 2.01 12.01 -16.73
N LEU A 75 0.80 12.59 -16.84
CA LEU A 75 0.15 12.85 -18.14
C LEU A 75 0.78 14.02 -18.91
N SER A 76 1.27 15.06 -18.22
CA SER A 76 1.93 16.20 -18.87
C SER A 76 3.16 15.77 -19.68
N ARG A 77 3.88 14.75 -19.21
CA ARG A 77 5.01 14.16 -19.94
C ARG A 77 4.59 13.48 -21.24
N LEU A 78 3.34 13.03 -21.31
CA LEU A 78 2.74 12.43 -22.50
C LEU A 78 1.99 13.47 -23.37
N GLY A 79 1.98 14.75 -22.96
CA GLY A 79 1.23 15.81 -23.66
C GLY A 79 -0.29 15.61 -23.57
N ARG A 80 -0.80 14.96 -22.53
CA ARG A 80 -2.20 14.63 -22.34
C ARG A 80 -2.80 15.40 -21.16
N PRO A 81 -4.02 15.93 -21.27
CA PRO A 81 -4.74 16.48 -20.11
C PRO A 81 -5.29 15.37 -19.22
N ILE A 82 -5.63 15.71 -17.98
CA ILE A 82 -6.43 14.85 -17.09
C ILE A 82 -7.83 14.69 -17.72
N PRO A 83 -8.35 13.47 -17.85
CA PRO A 83 -9.73 13.25 -18.33
C PRO A 83 -10.76 13.88 -17.37
N GLU A 84 -11.83 14.48 -17.89
CA GLU A 84 -12.88 15.11 -17.06
C GLU A 84 -13.55 14.09 -16.13
N GLU A 85 -13.72 12.86 -16.58
CA GLU A 85 -14.32 11.76 -15.80
C GLU A 85 -13.52 11.42 -14.53
N TRP A 86 -12.21 11.72 -14.48
CA TRP A 86 -11.40 11.47 -13.31
C TRP A 86 -11.86 12.28 -12.08
N PHE A 87 -12.40 13.48 -12.30
CA PHE A 87 -12.89 14.33 -11.19
C PHE A 87 -14.18 13.79 -10.57
N ASP A 88 -14.93 12.95 -11.28
CA ASP A 88 -16.23 12.44 -10.84
C ASP A 88 -16.16 10.97 -10.37
N VAL A 89 -15.21 10.19 -10.91
CA VAL A 89 -15.16 8.73 -10.71
C VAL A 89 -13.86 8.32 -10.00
N PRO A 90 -13.93 7.82 -8.75
CA PRO A 90 -12.78 7.24 -8.09
C PRO A 90 -12.47 5.86 -8.69
N ALA A 91 -11.84 5.88 -9.87
CA ALA A 91 -11.48 4.66 -10.59
C ALA A 91 -10.38 3.88 -9.87
N TYR A 92 -10.43 2.55 -9.95
CA TYR A 92 -9.41 1.66 -9.39
C TYR A 92 -9.12 0.48 -10.30
N TYR A 93 -7.91 -0.05 -10.20
CA TYR A 93 -7.61 -1.38 -10.70
C TYR A 93 -7.55 -2.40 -9.54
N LYS A 94 -7.52 -3.69 -9.86
CA LYS A 94 -7.41 -4.79 -8.89
C LYS A 94 -6.02 -5.38 -8.94
N GLY A 95 -5.27 -5.18 -7.85
CA GLY A 95 -3.97 -5.81 -7.65
C GLY A 95 -4.10 -7.29 -7.26
N MET A 96 -2.97 -8.02 -7.33
CA MET A 96 -2.89 -9.43 -6.98
C MET A 96 -2.56 -9.61 -5.49
N PRO A 97 -3.50 -10.09 -4.67
CA PRO A 97 -3.27 -10.22 -3.23
C PRO A 97 -2.22 -11.28 -2.86
N ASP A 98 -1.96 -12.24 -3.74
CA ASP A 98 -0.93 -13.27 -3.52
C ASP A 98 0.50 -12.80 -3.84
N ALA A 99 0.64 -11.64 -4.50
CA ALA A 99 1.93 -11.04 -4.89
C ALA A 99 2.53 -10.10 -3.83
N VAL A 100 2.04 -10.15 -2.58
CA VAL A 100 2.42 -9.21 -1.52
C VAL A 100 3.65 -9.67 -0.76
N ILE A 101 4.61 -8.74 -0.58
CA ILE A 101 5.77 -8.87 0.30
C ILE A 101 5.78 -7.77 1.36
N GLY A 102 6.63 -7.91 2.37
CA GLY A 102 6.73 -6.96 3.50
C GLY A 102 7.99 -6.10 3.48
N THR A 103 8.17 -5.36 4.58
CA THR A 103 9.38 -4.55 4.79
C THR A 103 10.63 -5.42 4.80
N ASP A 104 11.78 -4.83 4.41
CA ASP A 104 13.11 -5.47 4.29
C ASP A 104 13.18 -6.66 3.31
N ALA A 105 12.10 -7.02 2.65
CA ALA A 105 12.15 -7.97 1.54
C ALA A 105 12.81 -7.34 0.32
N VAL A 106 13.46 -8.16 -0.48
CA VAL A 106 13.97 -7.74 -1.78
C VAL A 106 12.81 -7.70 -2.77
N ILE A 107 12.62 -6.57 -3.46
CA ILE A 107 11.66 -6.43 -4.54
C ILE A 107 12.24 -7.10 -5.80
N PRO A 108 11.65 -8.20 -6.30
CA PRO A 108 12.18 -8.87 -7.48
C PRO A 108 12.08 -7.98 -8.72
N TRP A 109 13.14 -7.98 -9.54
CA TRP A 109 13.12 -7.30 -10.83
C TRP A 109 12.83 -8.29 -11.96
N PRO A 110 11.61 -8.29 -12.53
CA PRO A 110 11.26 -9.24 -13.58
C PRO A 110 12.09 -9.07 -14.84
N ARG A 111 12.47 -10.17 -15.48
CA ARG A 111 13.28 -10.16 -16.71
C ARG A 111 12.62 -9.48 -17.91
N TYR A 112 11.30 -9.29 -17.87
CA TYR A 112 10.52 -8.74 -19.00
C TYR A 112 10.43 -7.22 -19.00
N THR A 113 10.96 -6.54 -17.98
CA THR A 113 10.94 -5.08 -17.86
C THR A 113 12.35 -4.50 -17.70
N ASP A 114 12.57 -3.35 -18.31
CA ASP A 114 13.79 -2.55 -18.17
C ASP A 114 13.57 -1.30 -17.30
N GLN A 115 12.33 -1.07 -16.82
CA GLN A 115 11.96 0.16 -16.10
C GLN A 115 11.07 -0.17 -14.90
N LEU A 116 11.72 -0.55 -13.80
CA LEU A 116 11.05 -0.70 -12.52
C LEU A 116 10.89 0.67 -11.85
N ASP A 117 9.76 0.88 -11.18
CA ASP A 117 9.47 2.11 -10.46
C ASP A 117 8.71 1.81 -9.17
N HIS A 118 8.85 2.69 -8.19
CA HIS A 118 8.08 2.67 -6.94
C HIS A 118 6.87 3.60 -7.04
N GLU A 119 5.89 3.34 -6.18
CA GLU A 119 4.74 4.23 -5.98
C GLU A 119 4.43 4.35 -4.49
N LEU A 120 4.58 5.58 -3.95
CA LEU A 120 4.28 5.90 -2.56
C LEU A 120 2.78 6.07 -2.35
N GLU A 121 2.19 5.18 -1.57
CA GLU A 121 0.76 5.21 -1.25
C GLU A 121 0.45 5.02 0.21
N LEU A 122 -0.65 5.64 0.66
CA LEU A 122 -1.34 5.26 1.88
C LEU A 122 -2.42 4.23 1.54
N ALA A 123 -2.59 3.23 2.40
CA ALA A 123 -3.61 2.22 2.21
C ALA A 123 -4.49 2.05 3.45
N ALA A 124 -5.82 1.97 3.22
CA ALA A 124 -6.80 1.64 4.23
C ALA A 124 -7.03 0.12 4.26
N VAL A 125 -6.96 -0.49 5.44
CA VAL A 125 -7.33 -1.88 5.68
C VAL A 125 -8.76 -1.92 6.22
N ILE A 126 -9.66 -2.62 5.53
CA ILE A 126 -11.04 -2.79 5.98
C ILE A 126 -11.09 -3.77 7.16
N GLY A 127 -11.78 -3.39 8.23
CA GLY A 127 -11.96 -4.22 9.43
C GLY A 127 -13.42 -4.58 9.72
N ARG A 128 -14.36 -3.87 9.11
CA ARG A 128 -15.79 -4.13 9.28
C ARG A 128 -16.46 -4.31 7.93
N GLU A 129 -17.19 -5.42 7.77
CA GLU A 129 -17.93 -5.65 6.53
C GLU A 129 -19.07 -4.64 6.31
N GLY A 130 -19.40 -4.40 5.05
CA GLY A 130 -20.53 -3.54 4.67
C GLY A 130 -20.79 -3.54 3.18
N THR A 131 -22.02 -3.18 2.82
CA THR A 131 -22.48 -2.98 1.43
C THR A 131 -23.21 -1.65 1.38
N ASP A 132 -23.11 -0.92 0.28
CA ASP A 132 -23.74 0.39 0.09
C ASP A 132 -23.43 1.35 1.26
N ILE A 133 -22.16 1.37 1.66
CA ILE A 133 -21.67 2.17 2.78
C ILE A 133 -21.76 3.64 2.38
N THR A 134 -22.41 4.47 3.21
CA THR A 134 -22.47 5.90 2.94
C THR A 134 -21.13 6.58 3.29
N ARG A 135 -20.81 7.70 2.62
CA ARG A 135 -19.59 8.47 2.83
C ARG A 135 -19.39 8.85 4.30
N GLU A 136 -20.48 9.25 4.98
CA GLU A 136 -20.45 9.70 6.40
C GLU A 136 -20.04 8.57 7.35
N ARG A 137 -20.27 7.32 6.98
CA ARG A 137 -19.98 6.15 7.78
C ARG A 137 -18.78 5.35 7.31
N ALA A 138 -18.20 5.73 6.18
CA ALA A 138 -17.17 4.96 5.50
C ALA A 138 -15.97 4.65 6.39
N LEU A 139 -15.46 5.64 7.12
CA LEU A 139 -14.28 5.48 7.98
C LEU A 139 -14.55 4.59 9.22
N GLU A 140 -15.82 4.33 9.60
CA GLU A 140 -16.16 3.34 10.62
C GLU A 140 -15.83 1.90 10.21
N HIS A 141 -15.55 1.67 8.92
CA HIS A 141 -15.20 0.37 8.36
C HIS A 141 -13.69 0.14 8.25
N VAL A 142 -12.88 1.18 8.52
CA VAL A 142 -11.42 1.09 8.48
C VAL A 142 -10.89 0.51 9.78
N PHE A 143 -10.12 -0.57 9.70
CA PHE A 143 -9.37 -1.14 10.81
C PHE A 143 -8.12 -0.33 11.14
N GLY A 144 -7.41 0.09 10.10
CA GLY A 144 -6.18 0.84 10.24
C GLY A 144 -5.54 1.18 8.89
N TRP A 145 -4.36 1.76 8.98
CA TRP A 145 -3.61 2.33 7.88
C TRP A 145 -2.25 1.66 7.74
N THR A 146 -1.83 1.44 6.52
CA THR A 146 -0.49 0.92 6.20
C THR A 146 0.07 1.64 4.99
N ILE A 147 1.37 1.46 4.72
CA ILE A 147 1.99 1.95 3.49
C ILE A 147 1.88 0.88 2.43
N TRP A 148 1.61 1.28 1.19
CA TRP A 148 1.68 0.43 0.02
C TRP A 148 2.68 0.99 -0.98
N ASN A 149 3.63 0.16 -1.41
CA ASN A 149 4.44 0.42 -2.58
C ASN A 149 3.89 -0.41 -3.73
N ASP A 150 3.21 0.24 -4.67
CA ASP A 150 2.63 -0.39 -5.85
C ASP A 150 3.65 -0.40 -6.99
N VAL A 151 4.58 -1.36 -6.90
CA VAL A 151 5.74 -1.44 -7.79
C VAL A 151 5.31 -1.67 -9.23
N SER A 152 5.87 -0.87 -10.14
CA SER A 152 5.39 -0.77 -11.52
C SER A 152 6.48 -1.06 -12.55
N ALA A 153 6.17 -1.88 -13.54
CA ALA A 153 6.97 -2.07 -14.75
C ALA A 153 6.54 -1.04 -15.82
N ARG A 154 7.17 0.13 -15.85
CA ARG A 154 6.68 1.29 -16.63
C ARG A 154 6.67 1.08 -18.14
N ASP A 155 7.68 0.42 -18.70
CA ASP A 155 7.76 0.10 -20.12
C ASP A 155 6.66 -0.87 -20.57
N VAL A 156 6.21 -1.76 -19.67
CA VAL A 156 5.05 -2.63 -19.89
C VAL A 156 3.75 -1.85 -19.76
N GLN A 157 3.62 -1.02 -18.71
CA GLN A 157 2.42 -0.19 -18.45
C GLN A 157 2.09 0.73 -19.63
N VAL A 158 3.07 1.40 -20.21
CA VAL A 158 2.88 2.28 -21.39
C VAL A 158 2.30 1.52 -22.59
N ARG A 159 2.60 0.21 -22.70
CA ARG A 159 2.07 -0.63 -23.81
C ARG A 159 0.67 -1.17 -23.51
N GLU A 160 0.30 -1.35 -22.23
CA GLU A 160 -1.01 -1.85 -21.80
C GLU A 160 -2.09 -0.77 -21.80
N LEU A 161 -1.76 0.44 -21.35
CA LEU A 161 -2.73 1.54 -21.22
C LEU A 161 -3.54 1.83 -22.49
N PRO A 162 -2.95 1.87 -23.70
CA PRO A 162 -3.70 2.09 -24.94
C PRO A 162 -4.72 1.01 -25.28
N ILE A 163 -4.56 -0.20 -24.71
CA ILE A 163 -5.50 -1.33 -24.91
C ILE A 163 -6.79 -1.12 -24.10
N GLY A 164 -6.74 -0.26 -23.04
CA GLY A 164 -7.91 0.05 -22.19
C GLY A 164 -8.22 -1.02 -21.13
N MET A 165 -7.27 -1.91 -20.84
CA MET A 165 -7.41 -2.98 -19.82
C MET A 165 -6.38 -2.87 -18.69
N GLY A 166 -5.45 -1.93 -18.80
CA GLY A 166 -4.36 -1.79 -17.82
C GLY A 166 -4.71 -0.90 -16.63
N PRO A 167 -3.81 -0.90 -15.59
CA PRO A 167 -2.63 -1.74 -15.55
C PRO A 167 -2.97 -3.21 -15.34
N ALA A 168 -2.17 -4.10 -15.92
CA ALA A 168 -2.30 -5.54 -15.81
C ALA A 168 -0.93 -6.17 -15.51
N LYS A 169 -0.22 -6.75 -16.51
CA LYS A 169 1.11 -7.38 -16.28
C LYS A 169 2.17 -6.40 -15.78
N ALA A 170 1.97 -5.11 -16.01
CA ALA A 170 2.83 -4.05 -15.49
C ALA A 170 2.87 -3.96 -13.95
N LYS A 171 1.91 -4.57 -13.24
CA LYS A 171 1.77 -4.58 -11.78
C LYS A 171 1.46 -5.99 -11.23
N ASP A 172 1.77 -7.04 -11.99
CA ASP A 172 1.37 -8.40 -11.68
C ASP A 172 2.56 -9.37 -11.82
N TRP A 173 3.36 -9.46 -10.75
CA TRP A 173 4.38 -10.50 -10.53
C TRP A 173 4.59 -10.70 -9.02
N ASP A 174 5.19 -11.79 -8.63
CA ASP A 174 5.47 -12.06 -7.21
C ASP A 174 6.35 -10.96 -6.63
N GLY A 175 5.86 -10.29 -5.58
CA GLY A 175 6.54 -9.17 -4.94
C GLY A 175 6.30 -7.80 -5.59
N SER A 176 5.35 -7.67 -6.53
CA SER A 176 4.95 -6.37 -7.11
C SER A 176 4.20 -5.46 -6.14
N ASN A 177 3.63 -6.02 -5.08
CA ASN A 177 2.92 -5.27 -4.05
C ASN A 177 3.69 -5.37 -2.72
N VAL A 178 4.03 -4.24 -2.13
CA VAL A 178 4.72 -4.23 -0.84
C VAL A 178 3.89 -3.51 0.19
N LEU A 179 3.56 -4.18 1.29
CA LEU A 179 2.77 -3.59 2.38
C LEU A 179 3.56 -3.56 3.68
N GLY A 180 3.42 -2.50 4.46
CA GLY A 180 4.04 -2.40 5.77
C GLY A 180 4.45 -0.99 6.19
N PRO A 181 5.34 -0.85 7.15
CA PRO A 181 5.92 -1.92 7.99
C PRO A 181 4.92 -2.52 8.97
N CYS A 182 3.83 -1.81 9.28
CA CYS A 182 2.79 -2.20 10.22
C CYS A 182 1.42 -1.69 9.77
N ILE A 183 0.36 -2.12 10.45
CA ILE A 183 -0.96 -1.48 10.41
C ILE A 183 -1.08 -0.65 11.69
N VAL A 184 -1.33 0.66 11.54
CA VAL A 184 -1.69 1.53 12.66
C VAL A 184 -3.20 1.61 12.74
N THR A 185 -3.78 1.24 13.87
CA THR A 185 -5.24 1.19 14.03
C THR A 185 -5.88 2.58 13.86
N ALA A 186 -7.10 2.63 13.32
CA ALA A 186 -7.78 3.87 12.96
C ALA A 186 -8.13 4.76 14.16
N ASP A 187 -8.14 4.23 15.38
CA ASP A 187 -8.30 5.00 16.61
C ASP A 187 -7.02 5.74 17.01
N GLU A 188 -5.86 5.31 16.52
CA GLU A 188 -4.56 5.92 16.82
C GLU A 188 -4.06 6.89 15.74
N LEU A 189 -4.44 6.67 14.50
CA LEU A 189 -4.01 7.49 13.36
C LEU A 189 -5.19 7.94 12.51
N ASP A 190 -5.29 9.26 12.29
CA ASP A 190 -6.15 9.83 11.25
C ASP A 190 -5.41 9.85 9.91
N GLY A 191 -5.62 8.82 9.08
CA GLY A 191 -4.99 8.70 7.76
C GLY A 191 -5.38 9.77 6.74
N THR A 192 -6.31 10.68 7.08
CA THR A 192 -6.77 11.71 6.13
C THR A 192 -5.83 12.91 6.01
N LYS A 193 -4.84 13.06 6.90
CA LYS A 193 -3.95 14.24 6.97
C LYS A 193 -2.53 13.89 7.40
N VAL A 194 -1.96 12.85 6.82
CA VAL A 194 -0.59 12.42 7.13
C VAL A 194 0.40 12.89 6.08
N ARG A 195 1.62 13.25 6.50
CA ARG A 195 2.72 13.52 5.58
C ARG A 195 3.25 12.20 5.02
N MET A 196 3.66 12.26 3.76
CA MET A 196 4.16 11.13 3.01
C MET A 196 5.47 11.54 2.32
N ALA A 197 6.48 10.71 2.37
CA ALA A 197 7.77 10.98 1.72
C ALA A 197 8.37 9.72 1.12
N VAL A 198 9.13 9.89 0.05
CA VAL A 198 9.93 8.82 -0.54
C VAL A 198 11.40 9.21 -0.57
N ARG A 199 12.26 8.27 -0.17
CA ARG A 199 13.71 8.37 -0.32
C ARG A 199 14.22 7.18 -1.12
N VAL A 200 15.22 7.44 -1.94
CA VAL A 200 16.01 6.40 -2.62
C VAL A 200 17.48 6.63 -2.30
N ASN A 201 18.14 5.66 -1.70
CA ASN A 201 19.53 5.74 -1.25
C ASN A 201 19.78 6.98 -0.38
N ASP A 202 18.94 7.21 0.62
CA ASP A 202 18.95 8.36 1.54
C ASP A 202 18.65 9.73 0.89
N GLU A 203 18.47 9.82 -0.44
CA GLU A 203 18.07 11.04 -1.14
C GLU A 203 16.53 11.15 -1.16
N THR A 204 15.98 12.27 -0.70
CA THR A 204 14.54 12.54 -0.82
C THR A 204 14.20 12.80 -2.28
N TRP A 205 13.30 11.97 -2.83
CA TRP A 205 12.79 12.11 -4.18
C TRP A 205 11.48 12.90 -4.22
N GLY A 206 10.61 12.73 -3.22
CA GLY A 206 9.33 13.44 -3.18
C GLY A 206 8.70 13.47 -1.80
N GLU A 207 7.81 14.44 -1.61
CA GLU A 207 7.03 14.63 -0.40
C GLU A 207 5.63 15.11 -0.76
N ASP A 208 4.62 14.61 -0.05
CA ASP A 208 3.22 15.01 -0.22
C ASP A 208 2.43 14.78 1.09
N THR A 209 1.13 14.90 1.04
CA THR A 209 0.22 14.61 2.15
C THR A 209 -1.07 13.97 1.65
N SER A 210 -1.61 13.01 2.41
CA SER A 210 -2.92 12.42 2.10
C SER A 210 -4.07 13.45 2.05
N ALA A 211 -3.87 14.64 2.62
CA ALA A 211 -4.84 15.74 2.50
C ALA A 211 -5.02 16.27 1.06
N HIS A 212 -4.12 15.94 0.14
CA HIS A 212 -4.20 16.32 -1.28
C HIS A 212 -4.98 15.33 -2.15
N MET A 213 -5.51 14.25 -1.56
CA MET A 213 -6.41 13.34 -2.28
C MET A 213 -7.66 14.09 -2.75
N HIS A 214 -7.95 14.04 -4.06
CA HIS A 214 -9.20 14.59 -4.62
C HIS A 214 -10.40 13.75 -4.18
N HIS A 215 -10.34 12.43 -4.36
CA HIS A 215 -11.28 11.50 -3.75
C HIS A 215 -10.71 10.98 -2.44
N THR A 216 -11.41 11.24 -1.34
CA THR A 216 -10.98 10.82 0.00
C THR A 216 -11.26 9.34 0.24
N PHE A 217 -10.63 8.71 1.23
CA PHE A 217 -10.95 7.32 1.59
C PHE A 217 -12.43 7.07 1.87
N ALA A 218 -13.14 8.08 2.37
CA ALA A 218 -14.60 7.98 2.54
C ALA A 218 -15.32 7.83 1.17
N ASP A 219 -14.86 8.54 0.14
CA ASP A 219 -15.37 8.40 -1.22
C ASP A 219 -15.02 7.04 -1.82
N LEU A 220 -13.78 6.57 -1.62
CA LEU A 220 -13.31 5.28 -2.13
C LEU A 220 -14.12 4.11 -1.56
N ILE A 221 -14.33 4.10 -0.23
CA ILE A 221 -15.10 3.05 0.45
C ILE A 221 -16.57 3.10 0.00
N ALA A 222 -17.17 4.30 -0.06
CA ALA A 222 -18.56 4.45 -0.50
C ALA A 222 -18.72 3.95 -1.94
N TYR A 223 -17.80 4.30 -2.84
CA TYR A 223 -17.83 3.87 -4.23
C TYR A 223 -17.61 2.36 -4.39
N ALA A 224 -16.57 1.80 -3.75
CA ALA A 224 -16.23 0.39 -3.86
C ALA A 224 -17.31 -0.53 -3.25
N SER A 225 -18.10 -0.03 -2.30
CA SER A 225 -19.14 -0.81 -1.63
C SER A 225 -20.50 -0.79 -2.34
N GLN A 226 -20.67 -0.02 -3.43
CA GLN A 226 -21.93 0.05 -4.18
C GLN A 226 -22.27 -1.33 -4.77
N ALA A 227 -23.38 -1.90 -4.30
CA ALA A 227 -23.85 -3.26 -4.65
C ALA A 227 -22.78 -4.36 -4.46
N GLN A 228 -21.68 -4.06 -3.74
CA GLN A 228 -20.56 -4.95 -3.47
C GLN A 228 -20.23 -4.95 -1.99
N ARG A 229 -20.23 -6.13 -1.35
CA ARG A 229 -19.79 -6.22 0.04
C ARG A 229 -18.27 -6.08 0.13
N LEU A 230 -17.82 -5.18 0.97
CA LEU A 230 -16.45 -5.14 1.47
C LEU A 230 -16.31 -6.05 2.68
N TYR A 231 -15.19 -6.72 2.81
CA TYR A 231 -14.90 -7.65 3.89
C TYR A 231 -13.64 -7.24 4.66
N PRO A 232 -13.52 -7.62 5.96
CA PRO A 232 -12.27 -7.46 6.70
C PRO A 232 -11.08 -8.04 5.94
N GLY A 233 -9.94 -7.33 5.97
CA GLY A 233 -8.73 -7.70 5.25
C GLY A 233 -8.69 -7.29 3.78
N GLU A 234 -9.70 -6.62 3.24
CA GLU A 234 -9.57 -5.93 1.95
C GLU A 234 -8.75 -4.64 2.12
N VAL A 235 -7.90 -4.33 1.16
CA VAL A 235 -7.01 -3.16 1.17
C VAL A 235 -7.35 -2.23 0.01
N LEU A 236 -7.51 -0.94 0.33
CA LEU A 236 -7.77 0.14 -0.61
C LEU A 236 -6.57 1.10 -0.60
N GLY A 237 -5.82 1.16 -1.70
CA GLY A 237 -4.72 2.11 -1.91
C GLY A 237 -5.23 3.48 -2.32
N SER A 238 -4.53 4.52 -1.89
CA SER A 238 -4.84 5.91 -2.22
C SER A 238 -4.57 6.25 -3.69
N GLY A 239 -3.79 5.43 -4.37
CA GLY A 239 -3.03 5.86 -5.52
C GLY A 239 -1.78 6.63 -5.10
N THR A 240 -0.86 6.75 -6.03
CA THR A 240 0.44 7.37 -5.82
C THR A 240 0.31 8.83 -5.40
N ALA A 241 0.95 9.23 -4.29
CA ALA A 241 1.09 10.62 -3.87
C ALA A 241 1.87 11.45 -4.91
N ALA A 242 1.65 12.76 -5.00
CA ALA A 242 2.35 13.60 -5.96
C ALA A 242 3.87 13.61 -5.69
N GLY A 243 4.66 13.35 -6.72
CA GLY A 243 6.12 13.16 -6.59
C GLY A 243 6.50 11.83 -5.95
N GLY A 244 5.54 10.95 -5.71
CA GLY A 244 5.73 9.64 -5.08
C GLY A 244 6.24 8.54 -6.00
N SER A 245 6.55 8.85 -7.26
CA SER A 245 7.11 7.90 -8.22
C SER A 245 8.23 8.50 -9.07
N GLY A 246 9.16 7.64 -9.51
CA GLY A 246 10.29 8.05 -10.32
C GLY A 246 9.89 8.59 -11.69
N ILE A 247 8.82 8.07 -12.29
CA ILE A 247 8.34 8.52 -13.60
C ILE A 247 7.92 10.00 -13.59
N GLU A 248 7.41 10.52 -12.50
CA GLU A 248 7.06 11.94 -12.36
C GLU A 248 8.31 12.84 -12.37
N LEU A 249 9.43 12.33 -11.88
CA LEU A 249 10.67 13.06 -11.63
C LEU A 249 11.71 12.86 -12.73
N ASP A 250 11.43 12.02 -13.73
CA ASP A 250 12.39 11.54 -14.73
C ASP A 250 13.58 10.80 -14.09
N ARG A 251 13.31 10.08 -13.01
CA ARG A 251 14.26 9.25 -12.27
C ARG A 251 13.94 7.78 -12.47
N ARG A 252 14.96 6.95 -12.35
CA ARG A 252 14.85 5.49 -12.51
C ARG A 252 15.50 4.79 -11.35
N LEU A 253 14.92 3.68 -10.94
CA LEU A 253 15.54 2.76 -10.01
C LEU A 253 16.62 1.94 -10.71
N GLU A 254 17.65 1.59 -9.96
CA GLU A 254 18.73 0.69 -10.35
C GLU A 254 18.76 -0.53 -9.43
N GLU A 255 19.43 -1.60 -9.87
CA GLU A 255 19.66 -2.80 -9.04
C GLU A 255 20.42 -2.43 -7.77
N GLY A 256 19.91 -2.89 -6.63
CA GLY A 256 20.50 -2.63 -5.33
C GLY A 256 20.07 -1.32 -4.68
N ASP A 257 19.28 -0.47 -5.35
CA ASP A 257 18.71 0.72 -4.73
C ASP A 257 17.86 0.36 -3.51
N VAL A 258 17.96 1.20 -2.50
CA VAL A 258 17.14 1.13 -1.29
C VAL A 258 16.04 2.16 -1.39
N VAL A 259 14.80 1.69 -1.48
CA VAL A 259 13.59 2.53 -1.49
C VAL A 259 12.98 2.57 -0.10
N GLU A 260 12.74 3.76 0.42
CA GLU A 260 12.09 4.01 1.69
C GLU A 260 10.86 4.88 1.48
N LEU A 261 9.70 4.34 1.81
CA LEU A 261 8.43 5.07 1.80
C LEU A 261 8.05 5.35 3.25
N GLU A 262 7.95 6.62 3.59
CA GLU A 262 7.60 7.08 4.93
C GLU A 262 6.21 7.69 4.96
N VAL A 263 5.40 7.28 5.94
CA VAL A 263 4.12 7.90 6.25
C VAL A 263 4.10 8.25 7.74
N GLU A 264 3.80 9.51 8.03
CA GLU A 264 3.72 10.04 9.39
C GLU A 264 2.78 9.20 10.26
N GLY A 265 3.25 8.80 11.44
CA GLY A 265 2.52 7.95 12.37
C GLY A 265 2.63 6.45 12.09
N ILE A 266 2.86 6.02 10.85
CA ILE A 266 3.06 4.60 10.50
C ILE A 266 4.55 4.22 10.67
N GLY A 267 5.44 4.93 10.00
CA GLY A 267 6.86 4.67 9.97
C GLY A 267 7.41 4.56 8.55
N VAL A 268 8.40 3.71 8.35
CA VAL A 268 9.12 3.55 7.08
C VAL A 268 8.97 2.13 6.54
N LEU A 269 8.43 2.00 5.35
CA LEU A 269 8.46 0.78 4.55
C LEU A 269 9.73 0.81 3.70
N ARG A 270 10.68 -0.08 4.01
CA ARG A 270 12.01 -0.11 3.40
C ARG A 270 12.22 -1.40 2.63
N ASN A 271 12.71 -1.28 1.40
CA ASN A 271 12.99 -2.45 0.55
C ASN A 271 14.22 -2.19 -0.32
N THR A 272 14.89 -3.26 -0.71
CA THR A 272 15.99 -3.23 -1.68
C THR A 272 15.51 -3.74 -3.03
N ILE A 273 15.88 -3.06 -4.10
CA ILE A 273 15.60 -3.51 -5.47
C ILE A 273 16.54 -4.67 -5.83
N GLY A 274 15.95 -5.76 -6.26
CA GLY A 274 16.66 -6.98 -6.63
C GLY A 274 17.40 -6.85 -7.97
N THR A 275 18.17 -7.89 -8.27
CA THR A 275 18.85 -8.02 -9.56
C THR A 275 17.86 -8.37 -10.66
N LYS A 276 18.03 -7.78 -11.84
CA LYS A 276 17.16 -8.05 -12.99
C LYS A 276 17.21 -9.52 -13.39
N GLY A 277 16.06 -10.14 -13.42
CA GLY A 277 15.88 -11.54 -13.81
C GLY A 277 15.82 -12.52 -12.65
N ASP A 278 15.89 -12.06 -11.41
CA ASP A 278 15.73 -12.89 -10.20
C ASP A 278 14.25 -13.10 -9.81
N GLY A 279 13.31 -12.54 -10.60
CA GLY A 279 11.87 -12.65 -10.41
C GLY A 279 11.17 -13.55 -11.43
#